data_e0e2dd844bedfee6aed8f98c4dbc29c2
#
_entry.id   e0e2dd844bedfee6aed8f98c4dbc29c2
#
_cell.length_a   1.000
_cell.length_b   1.000
_cell.length_c   1.000
_cell.angle_alpha   90.00
_cell.angle_beta   90.00
_cell.angle_gamma   90.00
#
_symmetry.space_group_name_H-M   'P 1'
#
loop_
_entity.id
_entity.type
_entity.pdbx_description
1 polymer ?
#
loop_
_entity_poly.entity_id
_entity_poly.type
_entity_poly.pdbx_seq_one_letter_code
_entity_poly.pdbx_strand_id
1 'polypeptide(L)'
;MGQITSVDVNKDILIDSLKAQNARLKKLLRETAEERDRYKSLLETNRVQNEFSEKERKANRRLEQEKKQERLLSGVKSDGVPIAHAADSIRSYDEMCVVLDKLKNTGRMGIRNWAMFRCGICFGLRASDLVKLKWGWIMDDDGEFRDRIPVVESKTSKINRCFISDAIKETLTEYRKWLGGRNCSPDDYIFSKNNGGRLQEQSYSRYLKNAGKEAGLPIHISSHTMRKSFANIVLCCHDGGANDNTMRDLQGMLGHSDVRITMSYLKDTILRYDEARKAVSDFVLGKTDINELITSKQVSNNEIYELCKEMFEKQVA
;
A
#
# COMPACT_ATOMS: atom_id res chain seq x y z
N MET A 1 -107.91 2.87 -8.04
CA MET A 1 -106.77 3.88 -8.27
C MET A 1 -106.04 4.00 -6.95
N GLY A 2 -104.88 3.29 -6.83
CA GLY A 2 -104.03 3.33 -5.63
C GLY A 2 -103.29 4.66 -5.56
N GLN A 3 -103.44 5.39 -4.47
CA GLN A 3 -102.63 6.58 -4.15
C GLN A 3 -101.17 6.16 -3.91
N ILE A 4 -100.30 6.51 -4.83
CA ILE A 4 -98.83 6.46 -4.63
C ILE A 4 -98.51 7.50 -3.54
N THR A 5 -98.14 7.02 -2.36
CA THR A 5 -97.84 7.90 -1.22
C THR A 5 -96.46 8.59 -1.44
N SER A 6 -96.29 9.81 -0.97
CA SER A 6 -95.03 10.57 -1.07
C SER A 6 -93.83 9.86 -0.46
N VAL A 7 -94.04 8.82 0.37
CA VAL A 7 -93.00 7.98 0.98
C VAL A 7 -92.40 7.01 -0.04
N ASP A 8 -93.24 6.50 -0.97
CA ASP A 8 -92.70 5.53 -1.99
C ASP A 8 -91.85 6.22 -3.05
N VAL A 9 -92.24 7.45 -3.46
CA VAL A 9 -91.44 8.26 -4.39
C VAL A 9 -90.07 8.62 -3.80
N ASN A 10 -90.01 8.90 -2.50
CA ASN A 10 -88.73 9.18 -1.83
C ASN A 10 -87.85 7.93 -1.73
N LYS A 11 -88.39 6.73 -1.55
CA LYS A 11 -87.67 5.48 -1.54
C LYS A 11 -87.04 5.16 -2.89
N ASP A 12 -87.76 5.31 -3.96
CA ASP A 12 -87.29 5.03 -5.31
C ASP A 12 -86.13 6.01 -5.71
N ILE A 13 -86.25 7.27 -5.37
CA ILE A 13 -85.18 8.29 -5.59
C ILE A 13 -83.92 7.93 -4.77
N LEU A 14 -84.08 7.46 -3.52
CA LEU A 14 -82.95 7.04 -2.68
C LEU A 14 -82.24 5.80 -3.25
N ILE A 15 -83.07 4.80 -3.68
CA ILE A 15 -82.53 3.57 -4.30
C ILE A 15 -81.77 3.87 -5.56
N ASP A 16 -82.24 4.75 -6.45
CA ASP A 16 -81.55 5.11 -7.66
C ASP A 16 -80.30 5.94 -7.38
N SER A 17 -80.31 6.80 -6.38
CA SER A 17 -79.09 7.48 -5.90
C SER A 17 -78.04 6.49 -5.37
N LEU A 18 -78.43 5.51 -4.57
CA LEU A 18 -77.57 4.46 -4.05
C LEU A 18 -76.97 3.56 -5.19
N LYS A 19 -77.81 3.23 -6.19
CA LYS A 19 -77.34 2.50 -7.39
C LYS A 19 -76.35 3.30 -8.15
N ALA A 20 -76.52 4.60 -8.37
CA ALA A 20 -75.59 5.48 -9.04
C ALA A 20 -74.25 5.60 -8.26
N GLN A 21 -74.33 5.76 -6.94
CA GLN A 21 -73.10 5.76 -6.09
C GLN A 21 -72.36 4.44 -6.15
N ASN A 22 -73.05 3.29 -6.06
CA ASN A 22 -72.44 1.96 -6.21
C ASN A 22 -71.79 1.75 -7.59
N ALA A 23 -72.40 2.24 -8.64
CA ALA A 23 -71.81 2.17 -9.98
C ALA A 23 -70.53 3.01 -10.07
N ARG A 24 -70.54 4.18 -9.44
CA ARG A 24 -69.36 5.07 -9.39
C ARG A 24 -68.21 4.47 -8.58
N LEU A 25 -68.54 3.85 -7.42
CA LEU A 25 -67.56 3.14 -6.59
C LEU A 25 -66.95 1.92 -7.31
N LYS A 26 -67.78 1.14 -8.02
CA LYS A 26 -67.31 0.00 -8.84
C LYS A 26 -66.38 0.47 -9.97
N LYS A 27 -66.64 1.62 -10.58
CA LYS A 27 -65.74 2.20 -11.61
C LYS A 27 -64.42 2.61 -11.01
N LEU A 28 -64.39 3.33 -9.89
CA LEU A 28 -63.20 3.75 -9.17
C LEU A 28 -62.36 2.53 -8.72
N LEU A 29 -63.00 1.46 -8.22
CA LEU A 29 -62.28 0.25 -7.85
C LEU A 29 -61.63 -0.45 -9.04
N ARG A 30 -62.22 -0.43 -10.23
CA ARG A 30 -61.61 -0.98 -11.44
C ARG A 30 -60.40 -0.13 -11.87
N GLU A 31 -60.56 1.19 -11.89
CA GLU A 31 -59.45 2.13 -12.27
C GLU A 31 -58.26 1.98 -11.34
N THR A 32 -58.50 1.90 -10.02
CA THR A 32 -57.42 1.69 -9.04
C THR A 32 -56.77 0.30 -9.16
N ALA A 33 -57.52 -0.74 -9.51
CA ALA A 33 -56.95 -2.06 -9.77
C ALA A 33 -56.07 -2.08 -11.02
N GLU A 34 -56.51 -1.40 -12.10
CA GLU A 34 -55.72 -1.29 -13.32
C GLU A 34 -54.41 -0.49 -13.09
N GLU A 35 -54.48 0.60 -12.32
CA GLU A 35 -53.27 1.35 -11.93
C GLU A 35 -52.33 0.49 -11.11
N ARG A 36 -52.81 -0.21 -10.09
CA ARG A 36 -51.99 -1.13 -9.29
C ARG A 36 -51.27 -2.18 -10.15
N ASP A 37 -51.99 -2.74 -11.11
CA ASP A 37 -51.39 -3.77 -11.98
C ASP A 37 -50.37 -3.18 -12.96
N ARG A 38 -50.53 -1.94 -13.41
CA ARG A 38 -49.50 -1.19 -14.16
C ARG A 38 -48.29 -0.94 -13.30
N TYR A 39 -48.43 -0.52 -12.03
CA TYR A 39 -47.27 -0.32 -11.14
C TYR A 39 -46.54 -1.63 -10.85
N LYS A 40 -47.25 -2.77 -10.67
CA LYS A 40 -46.59 -4.06 -10.52
C LYS A 40 -45.80 -4.45 -11.75
N SER A 41 -46.30 -4.28 -12.93
CA SER A 41 -45.61 -4.56 -14.18
C SER A 41 -44.33 -3.70 -14.34
N LEU A 42 -44.40 -2.41 -14.00
CA LEU A 42 -43.26 -1.49 -14.00
C LEU A 42 -42.17 -1.90 -13.01
N LEU A 43 -42.57 -2.31 -11.79
CA LEU A 43 -41.65 -2.78 -10.76
C LEU A 43 -40.93 -4.06 -11.18
N GLU A 44 -41.63 -4.99 -11.80
CA GLU A 44 -41.05 -6.24 -12.32
C GLU A 44 -40.06 -5.96 -13.46
N THR A 45 -40.43 -5.07 -14.38
CA THR A 45 -39.54 -4.64 -15.48
C THR A 45 -38.27 -4.00 -14.95
N ASN A 46 -38.38 -3.09 -13.98
CA ASN A 46 -37.24 -2.43 -13.35
C ASN A 46 -36.35 -3.42 -12.59
N ARG A 47 -36.95 -4.42 -11.92
CA ARG A 47 -36.21 -5.48 -11.22
C ARG A 47 -35.39 -6.31 -12.21
N VAL A 48 -35.98 -6.74 -13.30
CA VAL A 48 -35.30 -7.52 -14.35
C VAL A 48 -34.18 -6.70 -14.99
N GLN A 49 -34.40 -5.42 -15.29
CA GLN A 49 -33.35 -4.54 -15.81
C GLN A 49 -32.20 -4.35 -14.81
N ASN A 50 -32.49 -4.20 -13.52
CA ASN A 50 -31.45 -4.07 -12.51
C ASN A 50 -30.64 -5.37 -12.35
N GLU A 51 -31.28 -6.53 -12.34
CA GLU A 51 -30.62 -7.83 -12.29
C GLU A 51 -29.72 -8.07 -13.52
N PHE A 52 -30.20 -7.67 -14.71
CA PHE A 52 -29.42 -7.77 -15.94
C PHE A 52 -28.19 -6.85 -15.89
N SER A 53 -28.39 -5.60 -15.52
CA SER A 53 -27.28 -4.64 -15.40
C SER A 53 -26.24 -5.04 -14.34
N GLU A 54 -26.69 -5.68 -13.26
CA GLU A 54 -25.78 -6.19 -12.23
C GLU A 54 -24.96 -7.41 -12.71
N LYS A 55 -25.58 -8.32 -13.44
CA LYS A 55 -24.91 -9.45 -14.10
C LYS A 55 -23.87 -8.96 -15.12
N GLU A 56 -24.24 -7.98 -15.92
CA GLU A 56 -23.34 -7.38 -16.91
C GLU A 56 -22.15 -6.67 -16.23
N ARG A 57 -22.37 -5.92 -15.16
CA ARG A 57 -21.30 -5.31 -14.36
C ARG A 57 -20.36 -6.34 -13.75
N LYS A 58 -20.90 -7.47 -13.26
CA LYS A 58 -20.08 -8.57 -12.72
C LYS A 58 -19.26 -9.25 -13.82
N ALA A 59 -19.86 -9.49 -14.99
CA ALA A 59 -19.18 -10.08 -16.14
C ALA A 59 -18.04 -9.15 -16.64
N ASN A 60 -18.32 -7.85 -16.76
CA ASN A 60 -17.31 -6.86 -17.18
C ASN A 60 -16.15 -6.75 -16.17
N ARG A 61 -16.42 -6.80 -14.85
CA ARG A 61 -15.36 -6.83 -13.83
C ARG A 61 -14.48 -8.07 -13.93
N ARG A 62 -15.08 -9.26 -14.19
CA ARG A 62 -14.32 -10.50 -14.41
C ARG A 62 -13.43 -10.39 -15.63
N LEU A 63 -13.99 -9.94 -16.76
CA LEU A 63 -13.24 -9.74 -17.99
C LEU A 63 -12.10 -8.73 -17.84
N GLU A 64 -12.31 -7.64 -17.09
CA GLU A 64 -11.23 -6.69 -16.77
C GLU A 64 -10.13 -7.31 -15.89
N GLN A 65 -10.52 -8.15 -14.92
CA GLN A 65 -9.56 -8.86 -14.07
C GLN A 65 -8.74 -9.87 -14.89
N GLU A 66 -9.39 -10.65 -15.75
CA GLU A 66 -8.72 -11.60 -16.66
C GLU A 66 -7.76 -10.88 -17.60
N LYS A 67 -8.19 -9.81 -18.27
CA LYS A 67 -7.32 -8.97 -19.10
C LYS A 67 -6.16 -8.36 -18.32
N LYS A 68 -6.38 -7.96 -17.08
CA LYS A 68 -5.31 -7.45 -16.21
C LYS A 68 -4.31 -8.55 -15.87
N GLN A 69 -4.77 -9.75 -15.58
CA GLN A 69 -3.92 -10.91 -15.28
C GLN A 69 -3.13 -11.35 -16.52
N GLU A 70 -3.75 -11.42 -17.68
CA GLU A 70 -3.10 -11.72 -18.95
C GLU A 70 -2.03 -10.68 -19.31
N ARG A 71 -2.29 -9.38 -19.08
CA ARG A 71 -1.31 -8.30 -19.25
C ARG A 71 -0.14 -8.41 -18.28
N LEU A 72 -0.40 -8.79 -17.02
CA LEU A 72 0.68 -9.05 -16.05
C LEU A 72 1.57 -10.21 -16.49
N LEU A 73 0.98 -11.27 -17.04
CA LEU A 73 1.69 -12.43 -17.58
C LEU A 73 2.46 -12.09 -18.88
N SER A 74 1.91 -11.27 -19.75
CA SER A 74 2.56 -10.83 -20.99
C SER A 74 3.66 -9.78 -20.78
N GLY A 75 3.76 -9.18 -19.59
CA GLY A 75 4.73 -8.14 -19.29
C GLY A 75 4.50 -6.81 -20.04
N VAL A 76 3.30 -6.58 -20.61
CA VAL A 76 2.98 -5.40 -21.41
C VAL A 76 1.74 -4.67 -20.85
N LYS A 77 1.77 -3.33 -20.80
CA LYS A 77 0.63 -2.49 -20.44
C LYS A 77 -0.40 -2.41 -21.57
N SER A 78 -1.56 -1.82 -21.26
CA SER A 78 -2.65 -1.64 -22.24
C SER A 78 -2.30 -0.78 -23.45
N ASP A 79 -1.27 0.06 -23.33
CA ASP A 79 -0.73 0.97 -24.37
C ASP A 79 0.45 0.33 -25.15
N GLY A 80 0.70 -0.97 -24.97
CA GLY A 80 1.82 -1.66 -25.61
C GLY A 80 3.18 -1.43 -24.95
N VAL A 81 3.23 -0.59 -23.89
CA VAL A 81 4.48 -0.33 -23.18
C VAL A 81 4.78 -1.48 -22.21
N PRO A 82 6.02 -1.99 -22.17
CA PRO A 82 6.41 -3.01 -21.20
C PRO A 82 6.04 -2.58 -19.78
N ILE A 83 5.43 -3.48 -19.01
CA ILE A 83 5.20 -3.24 -17.58
C ILE A 83 6.59 -3.01 -16.99
N ALA A 84 6.79 -1.84 -16.39
CA ALA A 84 8.04 -1.59 -15.69
C ALA A 84 8.25 -2.73 -14.69
N HIS A 85 9.34 -3.49 -14.85
CA HIS A 85 9.68 -4.56 -13.93
C HIS A 85 9.62 -4.04 -12.51
N ALA A 86 9.00 -4.82 -11.63
CA ALA A 86 9.01 -4.49 -10.21
C ALA A 86 10.48 -4.30 -9.81
N ALA A 87 10.74 -3.29 -8.97
CA ALA A 87 12.09 -3.08 -8.46
C ALA A 87 12.65 -4.38 -7.89
N ASP A 88 13.93 -4.64 -8.16
CA ASP A 88 14.63 -5.76 -7.55
C ASP A 88 15.24 -5.33 -6.21
N SER A 89 15.56 -6.29 -5.36
CA SER A 89 16.37 -6.08 -4.17
C SER A 89 17.85 -6.18 -4.50
N ILE A 90 18.69 -5.53 -3.71
CA ILE A 90 20.13 -5.80 -3.67
C ILE A 90 20.35 -7.17 -3.02
N ARG A 91 21.21 -8.00 -3.60
CA ARG A 91 21.41 -9.39 -3.18
C ARG A 91 22.76 -9.61 -2.49
N SER A 92 23.73 -8.73 -2.76
CA SER A 92 25.06 -8.83 -2.15
C SER A 92 25.62 -7.46 -1.78
N TYR A 93 26.63 -7.45 -0.92
CA TYR A 93 27.34 -6.26 -0.55
C TYR A 93 28.03 -5.62 -1.77
N ASP A 94 28.59 -6.44 -2.68
CA ASP A 94 29.24 -5.96 -3.90
C ASP A 94 28.27 -5.23 -4.84
N GLU A 95 27.07 -5.81 -5.06
CA GLU A 95 26.00 -5.12 -5.81
C GLU A 95 25.66 -3.77 -5.18
N MET A 96 25.59 -3.72 -3.84
CA MET A 96 25.34 -2.47 -3.12
C MET A 96 26.48 -1.46 -3.36
N CYS A 97 27.73 -1.88 -3.24
CA CYS A 97 28.90 -1.02 -3.44
C CYS A 97 28.94 -0.42 -4.85
N VAL A 98 28.64 -1.20 -5.89
CA VAL A 98 28.56 -0.71 -7.26
C VAL A 98 27.49 0.37 -7.42
N VAL A 99 26.29 0.16 -6.87
CA VAL A 99 25.20 1.17 -6.91
C VAL A 99 25.58 2.43 -6.12
N LEU A 100 26.17 2.26 -4.95
CA LEU A 100 26.64 3.36 -4.09
C LEU A 100 27.71 4.22 -4.77
N ASP A 101 28.67 3.59 -5.46
CA ASP A 101 29.69 4.30 -6.24
C ASP A 101 29.03 5.16 -7.33
N LYS A 102 28.12 4.60 -8.13
CA LYS A 102 27.40 5.36 -9.15
C LYS A 102 26.59 6.50 -8.57
N LEU A 103 25.92 6.27 -7.44
CA LEU A 103 25.16 7.33 -6.75
C LEU A 103 26.07 8.44 -6.24
N LYS A 104 27.22 8.11 -5.63
CA LYS A 104 28.19 9.07 -5.10
C LYS A 104 28.74 9.96 -6.19
N ASN A 105 28.91 9.43 -7.40
CA ASN A 105 29.43 10.12 -8.57
C ASN A 105 28.35 10.85 -9.40
N THR A 106 27.07 10.81 -8.98
CA THR A 106 25.94 11.44 -9.69
C THR A 106 25.90 12.96 -9.42
N GLY A 107 26.78 13.73 -10.09
CA GLY A 107 26.79 15.18 -10.03
C GLY A 107 27.01 15.75 -8.62
N ARG A 108 26.71 17.06 -8.46
CA ARG A 108 27.05 17.83 -7.25
C ARG A 108 26.42 17.27 -5.95
N MET A 109 25.28 16.57 -6.03
CA MET A 109 24.57 16.04 -4.86
C MET A 109 24.71 14.52 -4.72
N GLY A 110 25.74 13.93 -5.31
CA GLY A 110 25.94 12.49 -5.30
C GLY A 110 26.05 11.90 -3.89
N ILE A 111 26.80 12.57 -3.00
CA ILE A 111 26.93 12.13 -1.60
C ILE A 111 25.59 12.09 -0.86
N ARG A 112 24.66 13.01 -1.14
CA ARG A 112 23.28 12.94 -0.61
C ARG A 112 22.56 11.70 -1.13
N ASN A 113 22.66 11.42 -2.42
CA ASN A 113 21.99 10.28 -3.03
C ASN A 113 22.53 8.95 -2.46
N TRP A 114 23.85 8.88 -2.28
CA TRP A 114 24.53 7.79 -1.59
C TRP A 114 24.02 7.62 -0.14
N ALA A 115 24.02 8.69 0.65
CA ALA A 115 23.57 8.64 2.02
C ALA A 115 22.08 8.22 2.14
N MET A 116 21.24 8.76 1.26
CA MET A 116 19.82 8.41 1.24
C MET A 116 19.58 6.94 0.87
N PHE A 117 20.40 6.35 0.00
CA PHE A 117 20.27 4.93 -0.35
C PHE A 117 20.65 4.02 0.83
N ARG A 118 21.80 4.28 1.48
CA ARG A 118 22.23 3.53 2.68
C ARG A 118 21.18 3.62 3.80
N CYS A 119 20.77 4.83 4.17
CA CYS A 119 19.74 5.03 5.18
C CYS A 119 18.39 4.38 4.78
N GLY A 120 18.05 4.42 3.49
CA GLY A 120 16.83 3.82 2.98
C GLY A 120 16.78 2.29 3.12
N ILE A 121 17.91 1.61 2.91
CA ILE A 121 18.06 0.19 3.19
C ILE A 121 17.95 -0.06 4.71
N CYS A 122 18.62 0.72 5.56
CA CYS A 122 18.60 0.52 7.00
C CYS A 122 17.24 0.78 7.66
N PHE A 123 16.53 1.80 7.23
CA PHE A 123 15.21 2.14 7.78
C PHE A 123 14.08 1.28 7.22
N GLY A 124 14.19 0.79 6.00
CA GLY A 124 13.09 0.14 5.27
C GLY A 124 11.91 1.08 4.96
N LEU A 125 12.07 2.40 5.10
CA LEU A 125 11.05 3.40 4.84
C LEU A 125 10.80 3.58 3.33
N ARG A 126 9.60 4.09 3.00
CA ARG A 126 9.35 4.55 1.63
C ARG A 126 10.18 5.79 1.32
N ALA A 127 10.58 5.96 0.07
CA ALA A 127 11.31 7.17 -0.35
C ALA A 127 10.55 8.47 -0.06
N SER A 128 9.20 8.43 -0.18
CA SER A 128 8.31 9.55 0.20
C SER A 128 8.40 9.95 1.67
N ASP A 129 8.75 9.02 2.55
CA ASP A 129 8.90 9.27 3.98
C ASP A 129 10.34 9.65 4.33
N LEU A 130 11.33 9.03 3.67
CA LEU A 130 12.74 9.40 3.81
C LEU A 130 13.01 10.88 3.47
N VAL A 131 12.44 11.40 2.39
CA VAL A 131 12.62 12.80 1.97
C VAL A 131 12.02 13.83 2.94
N LYS A 132 11.28 13.37 3.95
CA LYS A 132 10.68 14.23 4.98
C LYS A 132 11.50 14.28 6.26
N LEU A 133 12.48 13.41 6.42
CA LEU A 133 13.29 13.35 7.64
C LEU A 133 14.04 14.66 7.84
N LYS A 134 14.01 15.15 9.07
CA LYS A 134 14.70 16.37 9.51
C LYS A 134 15.81 16.00 10.49
N TRP A 135 16.84 16.85 10.58
CA TRP A 135 17.95 16.63 11.48
C TRP A 135 17.50 16.57 12.94
N GLY A 136 16.62 17.46 13.40
CA GLY A 136 16.11 17.46 14.77
C GLY A 136 15.24 16.26 15.14
N TRP A 137 14.83 15.43 14.17
CA TRP A 137 14.18 14.15 14.49
C TRP A 137 15.20 13.06 14.83
N ILE A 138 16.39 13.11 14.24
CA ILE A 138 17.45 12.10 14.36
C ILE A 138 18.47 12.47 15.43
N MET A 139 18.73 13.75 15.60
CA MET A 139 19.66 14.27 16.60
C MET A 139 18.92 15.00 17.70
N ASP A 140 19.48 14.97 18.89
CA ASP A 140 19.00 15.77 20.02
C ASP A 140 19.63 17.18 20.04
N ASP A 141 19.33 17.93 21.08
CA ASP A 141 19.79 19.32 21.25
C ASP A 141 21.30 19.39 21.52
N ASP A 142 21.90 18.31 22.05
CA ASP A 142 23.35 18.18 22.30
C ASP A 142 24.11 17.75 21.02
N GLY A 143 23.39 17.44 19.96
CA GLY A 143 23.95 17.00 18.67
C GLY A 143 24.29 15.52 18.62
N GLU A 144 23.80 14.75 19.58
CA GLU A 144 23.94 13.29 19.62
C GLU A 144 22.80 12.59 18.88
N PHE A 145 23.07 11.40 18.36
CA PHE A 145 22.04 10.59 17.70
C PHE A 145 21.07 9.97 18.70
N ARG A 146 19.79 10.17 18.49
CA ARG A 146 18.74 9.46 19.22
C ARG A 146 18.79 7.96 18.91
N ASP A 147 18.28 7.12 19.80
CA ASP A 147 18.18 5.68 19.53
C ASP A 147 17.08 5.34 18.54
N ARG A 148 15.98 6.09 18.59
CA ARG A 148 14.78 5.83 17.77
C ARG A 148 14.09 7.12 17.39
N ILE A 149 13.44 7.07 16.21
CA ILE A 149 12.59 8.17 15.74
C ILE A 149 11.18 7.67 15.40
N PRO A 150 10.13 8.43 15.73
CA PRO A 150 8.79 8.16 15.24
C PRO A 150 8.64 8.76 13.83
N VAL A 151 8.31 7.93 12.85
CA VAL A 151 8.02 8.37 11.47
C VAL A 151 6.56 8.09 11.16
N VAL A 152 5.79 9.13 10.87
CA VAL A 152 4.41 8.98 10.39
C VAL A 152 4.45 8.66 8.91
N GLU A 153 4.06 7.45 8.54
CA GLU A 153 4.05 7.02 7.14
C GLU A 153 2.97 7.76 6.34
N SER A 154 3.35 8.33 5.21
CA SER A 154 2.47 9.13 4.35
C SER A 154 1.29 8.36 3.78
N LYS A 155 1.46 7.07 3.50
CA LYS A 155 0.44 6.24 2.85
C LYS A 155 -0.55 5.61 3.83
N THR A 156 -0.10 5.28 5.03
CA THR A 156 -0.89 4.50 6.01
C THR A 156 -1.27 5.30 7.24
N SER A 157 -0.68 6.48 7.42
CA SER A 157 -0.78 7.33 8.62
C SER A 157 -0.37 6.60 9.92
N LYS A 158 0.30 5.46 9.82
CA LYS A 158 0.81 4.71 10.96
C LYS A 158 2.13 5.29 11.43
N ILE A 159 2.36 5.22 12.73
CA ILE A 159 3.65 5.62 13.33
C ILE A 159 4.58 4.41 13.28
N ASN A 160 5.66 4.54 12.53
CA ASN A 160 6.77 3.59 12.51
C ASN A 160 7.89 4.11 13.42
N ARG A 161 8.26 3.35 14.45
CA ARG A 161 9.35 3.69 15.36
C ARG A 161 10.65 3.10 14.84
N CYS A 162 11.39 3.90 14.08
CA CYS A 162 12.61 3.47 13.42
C CYS A 162 13.81 3.56 14.38
N PHE A 163 14.58 2.47 14.49
CA PHE A 163 15.84 2.42 15.22
C PHE A 163 16.94 3.08 14.38
N ILE A 164 17.81 3.86 15.00
CA ILE A 164 18.98 4.49 14.37
C ILE A 164 20.18 3.58 14.59
N SER A 165 20.46 2.74 13.61
CA SER A 165 21.57 1.78 13.65
C SER A 165 22.92 2.47 13.44
N ASP A 166 24.02 1.76 13.76
CA ASP A 166 25.38 2.25 13.58
C ASP A 166 25.67 2.63 12.12
N ALA A 167 25.14 1.86 11.15
CA ALA A 167 25.28 2.19 9.74
C ALA A 167 24.61 3.52 9.36
N ILE A 168 23.48 3.86 10.01
CA ILE A 168 22.82 5.16 9.82
C ILE A 168 23.67 6.28 10.43
N LYS A 169 24.16 6.08 11.66
CA LYS A 169 25.01 7.04 12.37
C LYS A 169 26.27 7.35 11.56
N GLU A 170 26.98 6.32 11.11
CA GLU A 170 28.16 6.44 10.26
C GLU A 170 27.85 7.19 8.95
N THR A 171 26.81 6.77 8.26
CA THR A 171 26.40 7.37 6.96
C THR A 171 26.06 8.86 7.12
N LEU A 172 25.27 9.20 8.14
CA LEU A 172 24.83 10.57 8.36
C LEU A 172 25.97 11.46 8.90
N THR A 173 26.91 10.91 9.65
CA THR A 173 28.13 11.61 10.09
C THR A 173 28.98 11.99 8.89
N GLU A 174 29.26 11.05 7.98
CA GLU A 174 30.00 11.33 6.73
C GLU A 174 29.28 12.37 5.88
N TYR A 175 27.95 12.22 5.74
CA TYR A 175 27.15 13.14 4.94
C TYR A 175 27.12 14.56 5.56
N ARG A 176 26.97 14.67 6.89
CA ARG A 176 26.96 15.95 7.62
C ARG A 176 28.31 16.66 7.52
N LYS A 177 29.42 15.89 7.60
CA LYS A 177 30.77 16.40 7.38
C LYS A 177 30.92 17.00 5.98
N TRP A 178 30.40 16.31 4.95
CA TRP A 178 30.40 16.83 3.57
C TRP A 178 29.53 18.10 3.44
N LEU A 179 28.40 18.19 4.12
CA LEU A 179 27.57 19.40 4.12
C LEU A 179 28.32 20.63 4.69
N GLY A 180 29.29 20.45 5.59
CA GLY A 180 30.11 21.53 6.15
C GLY A 180 29.26 22.57 6.86
N GLY A 181 28.23 22.16 7.60
CA GLY A 181 27.29 23.04 8.30
C GLY A 181 26.12 23.56 7.46
N ARG A 182 26.12 23.37 6.16
CA ARG A 182 25.01 23.81 5.30
C ARG A 182 23.81 22.89 5.47
N ASN A 183 22.62 23.47 5.63
CA ASN A 183 21.35 22.71 5.77
C ASN A 183 21.43 21.64 6.88
N CYS A 184 22.02 21.99 8.04
CA CYS A 184 22.20 21.10 9.19
C CYS A 184 21.46 21.55 10.44
N SER A 185 20.60 22.56 10.34
CA SER A 185 19.75 23.00 11.45
C SER A 185 18.69 21.94 11.76
N PRO A 186 18.16 21.88 12.99
CA PRO A 186 17.16 20.88 13.38
C PRO A 186 15.94 20.81 12.45
N ASP A 187 15.51 21.94 11.89
CA ASP A 187 14.38 22.03 10.98
C ASP A 187 14.68 21.72 9.51
N ASP A 188 15.97 21.60 9.16
CA ASP A 188 16.39 21.28 7.81
C ASP A 188 16.11 19.82 7.45
N TYR A 189 15.73 19.61 6.19
CA TYR A 189 15.60 18.24 5.67
C TYR A 189 16.99 17.60 5.52
N ILE A 190 17.14 16.39 6.03
CA ILE A 190 18.40 15.63 5.92
C ILE A 190 18.78 15.49 4.44
N PHE A 191 17.88 14.98 3.62
CA PHE A 191 18.11 14.79 2.19
C PHE A 191 17.56 15.97 1.38
N SER A 192 18.10 17.15 1.64
CA SER A 192 17.65 18.40 1.01
C SER A 192 18.17 18.56 -0.43
N LYS A 193 17.52 19.45 -1.18
CA LYS A 193 18.09 20.02 -2.41
C LYS A 193 19.27 20.92 -2.04
N ASN A 194 20.05 21.32 -3.06
CA ASN A 194 21.18 22.25 -2.86
C ASN A 194 20.77 23.60 -2.21
N ASN A 195 19.52 24.02 -2.43
CA ASN A 195 18.95 25.24 -1.84
C ASN A 195 18.23 25.02 -0.51
N GLY A 196 18.43 23.89 0.17
CA GLY A 196 17.81 23.56 1.44
C GLY A 196 16.38 23.01 1.36
N GLY A 197 15.70 23.14 0.22
CA GLY A 197 14.35 22.66 0.05
C GLY A 197 14.26 21.12 0.03
N ARG A 198 13.06 20.58 0.36
CA ARG A 198 12.80 19.15 0.36
C ARG A 198 13.06 18.51 -1.01
N LEU A 199 13.78 17.39 -1.04
CA LEU A 199 13.95 16.57 -2.24
C LEU A 199 12.60 15.98 -2.67
N GLN A 200 12.30 15.98 -3.96
CA GLN A 200 11.15 15.30 -4.52
C GLN A 200 11.46 13.81 -4.73
N GLU A 201 10.52 12.93 -4.36
CA GLU A 201 10.66 11.49 -4.53
C GLU A 201 10.95 11.10 -5.98
N GLN A 202 10.25 11.73 -6.93
CA GLN A 202 10.42 11.47 -8.36
C GLN A 202 11.84 11.82 -8.85
N SER A 203 12.44 12.89 -8.31
CA SER A 203 13.82 13.26 -8.61
C SER A 203 14.80 12.20 -8.09
N TYR A 204 14.59 11.72 -6.88
CA TYR A 204 15.41 10.64 -6.31
C TYR A 204 15.26 9.33 -7.10
N SER A 205 14.04 8.94 -7.44
CA SER A 205 13.78 7.77 -8.31
C SER A 205 14.53 7.83 -9.63
N ARG A 206 14.68 9.02 -10.23
CA ARG A 206 15.44 9.21 -11.45
C ARG A 206 16.94 9.00 -11.22
N TYR A 207 17.51 9.53 -10.13
CA TYR A 207 18.92 9.28 -9.77
C TYR A 207 19.19 7.78 -9.58
N LEU A 208 18.31 7.07 -8.87
CA LEU A 208 18.43 5.62 -8.68
C LEU A 208 18.38 4.85 -10.00
N LYS A 209 17.42 5.15 -10.87
CA LYS A 209 17.33 4.50 -12.19
C LYS A 209 18.57 4.72 -13.04
N ASN A 210 19.14 5.92 -13.02
CA ASN A 210 20.35 6.23 -13.75
C ASN A 210 21.56 5.47 -13.17
N ALA A 211 21.74 5.52 -11.85
CA ALA A 211 22.78 4.76 -11.17
C ALA A 211 22.69 3.25 -11.44
N GLY A 212 21.48 2.67 -11.41
CA GLY A 212 21.26 1.27 -11.76
C GLY A 212 21.64 0.92 -13.19
N LYS A 213 21.31 1.79 -14.15
CA LYS A 213 21.75 1.61 -15.55
C LYS A 213 23.27 1.69 -15.70
N GLU A 214 23.90 2.67 -15.05
CA GLU A 214 25.36 2.88 -15.10
C GLU A 214 26.13 1.79 -14.34
N ALA A 215 25.49 1.15 -13.36
CA ALA A 215 26.05 0.02 -12.63
C ALA A 215 26.20 -1.24 -13.50
N GLY A 216 25.42 -1.35 -14.59
CA GLY A 216 25.45 -2.53 -15.47
C GLY A 216 24.97 -3.81 -14.80
N LEU A 217 24.27 -3.72 -13.66
CA LEU A 217 23.76 -4.87 -12.94
C LEU A 217 22.50 -5.41 -13.63
N PRO A 218 22.28 -6.73 -13.62
CA PRO A 218 21.10 -7.38 -14.21
C PRO A 218 19.85 -7.23 -13.32
N ILE A 219 19.72 -6.09 -12.62
CA ILE A 219 18.63 -5.79 -11.69
C ILE A 219 18.05 -4.40 -11.96
N HIS A 220 16.74 -4.28 -11.74
CA HIS A 220 16.03 -3.00 -11.89
C HIS A 220 16.05 -2.19 -10.60
N ILE A 221 16.89 -1.17 -10.54
CA ILE A 221 17.02 -0.26 -9.40
C ILE A 221 15.98 0.86 -9.45
N SER A 222 15.24 1.03 -8.34
CA SER A 222 14.27 2.12 -8.16
C SER A 222 14.12 2.49 -6.67
N SER A 223 13.24 3.44 -6.35
CA SER A 223 12.95 3.84 -4.96
C SER A 223 12.46 2.69 -4.08
N HIS A 224 11.85 1.66 -4.66
CA HIS A 224 11.42 0.47 -3.93
C HIS A 224 12.54 -0.54 -3.67
N THR A 225 13.67 -0.45 -4.35
CA THR A 225 14.83 -1.34 -4.14
C THR A 225 15.32 -1.32 -2.70
N MET A 226 15.45 -0.12 -2.11
CA MET A 226 15.88 0.02 -0.71
C MET A 226 14.97 -0.79 0.25
N ARG A 227 13.66 -0.61 0.09
CA ARG A 227 12.67 -1.27 0.94
C ARG A 227 12.58 -2.78 0.70
N LYS A 228 12.74 -3.23 -0.55
CA LYS A 228 12.82 -4.65 -0.88
C LYS A 228 14.09 -5.29 -0.34
N SER A 229 15.22 -4.59 -0.41
CA SER A 229 16.49 -5.06 0.17
C SER A 229 16.37 -5.20 1.69
N PHE A 230 15.82 -4.19 2.38
CA PHE A 230 15.50 -4.29 3.81
C PHE A 230 14.67 -5.54 4.11
N ALA A 231 13.57 -5.74 3.37
CA ALA A 231 12.69 -6.89 3.59
C ALA A 231 13.41 -8.24 3.41
N ASN A 232 14.19 -8.36 2.35
CA ASN A 232 14.94 -9.60 2.09
C ASN A 232 15.99 -9.88 3.17
N ILE A 233 16.73 -8.85 3.61
CA ILE A 233 17.74 -9.00 4.68
C ILE A 233 17.06 -9.44 5.98
N VAL A 234 15.95 -8.81 6.35
CA VAL A 234 15.18 -9.19 7.56
C VAL A 234 14.73 -10.64 7.48
N LEU A 235 14.19 -11.07 6.34
CA LEU A 235 13.76 -12.46 6.15
C LEU A 235 14.93 -13.46 6.25
N CYS A 236 16.09 -13.12 5.69
CA CYS A 236 17.27 -13.98 5.72
C CYS A 236 17.94 -14.05 7.10
N CYS A 237 17.84 -12.98 7.90
CA CYS A 237 18.55 -12.88 9.18
C CYS A 237 17.75 -13.36 10.39
N HIS A 238 16.46 -13.67 10.24
CA HIS A 238 15.63 -14.08 11.37
C HIS A 238 15.86 -15.53 11.78
N ASP A 239 16.01 -15.79 13.10
CA ASP A 239 16.20 -17.15 13.63
C ASP A 239 14.98 -18.02 13.31
N GLY A 240 15.23 -19.16 12.64
CA GLY A 240 14.20 -20.08 12.19
C GLY A 240 13.70 -19.86 10.76
N GLY A 241 14.34 -18.94 9.99
CA GLY A 241 13.96 -18.68 8.60
C GLY A 241 12.65 -17.89 8.45
N ALA A 242 12.08 -17.92 7.26
CA ALA A 242 10.80 -17.27 6.98
C ALA A 242 9.65 -18.06 7.62
N ASN A 243 9.30 -17.77 8.86
CA ASN A 243 8.14 -18.32 9.55
C ASN A 243 7.04 -17.25 9.70
N ASP A 244 5.85 -17.69 10.17
CA ASP A 244 4.69 -16.80 10.36
C ASP A 244 5.01 -15.56 11.21
N ASN A 245 5.90 -15.67 12.20
CA ASN A 245 6.30 -14.58 13.07
C ASN A 245 7.19 -13.58 12.33
N THR A 246 8.18 -14.06 11.57
CA THR A 246 9.05 -13.19 10.75
C THR A 246 8.25 -12.39 9.73
N MET A 247 7.29 -13.03 9.07
CA MET A 247 6.43 -12.35 8.10
C MET A 247 5.53 -11.30 8.75
N ARG A 248 4.97 -11.57 9.92
CA ARG A 248 4.18 -10.60 10.71
C ARG A 248 5.04 -9.43 11.17
N ASP A 249 6.24 -9.71 11.66
CA ASP A 249 7.18 -8.69 12.10
C ASP A 249 7.58 -7.77 10.94
N LEU A 250 7.89 -8.36 9.80
CA LEU A 250 8.19 -7.60 8.58
C LEU A 250 7.00 -6.76 8.09
N GLN A 251 5.78 -7.29 8.13
CA GLN A 251 4.58 -6.52 7.82
C GLN A 251 4.40 -5.33 8.76
N GLY A 252 4.66 -5.51 10.04
CA GLY A 252 4.67 -4.45 11.04
C GLY A 252 5.72 -3.38 10.73
N MET A 253 6.98 -3.77 10.47
CA MET A 253 8.08 -2.88 10.09
C MET A 253 7.77 -2.10 8.81
N LEU A 254 7.10 -2.73 7.86
CA LEU A 254 6.76 -2.13 6.59
C LEU A 254 5.42 -1.36 6.63
N GLY A 255 4.70 -1.34 7.75
CA GLY A 255 3.42 -0.64 7.89
C GLY A 255 2.33 -1.15 6.95
N HIS A 256 2.37 -2.42 6.55
CA HIS A 256 1.36 -3.01 5.69
C HIS A 256 0.05 -3.23 6.46
N SER A 257 -1.11 -2.89 5.85
CA SER A 257 -2.38 -2.72 6.56
C SER A 257 -3.12 -4.01 6.90
N ASP A 258 -2.64 -5.20 6.55
CA ASP A 258 -3.49 -6.38 6.48
C ASP A 258 -3.13 -7.53 7.43
N VAL A 259 -2.67 -7.24 8.62
CA VAL A 259 -2.63 -8.24 9.69
C VAL A 259 -3.21 -7.67 10.97
N ARG A 260 -4.29 -8.29 11.44
CA ARG A 260 -4.91 -8.03 12.74
C ARG A 260 -3.96 -8.45 13.86
N ILE A 261 -2.99 -7.62 14.18
CA ILE A 261 -2.11 -7.86 15.32
C ILE A 261 -2.67 -7.14 16.54
N THR A 262 -3.03 -7.92 17.53
CA THR A 262 -3.42 -7.43 18.85
C THR A 262 -2.23 -6.74 19.54
N MET A 263 -2.49 -5.59 20.16
CA MET A 263 -1.51 -4.69 20.81
C MET A 263 -0.61 -5.35 21.88
N SER A 264 -0.94 -6.55 22.37
CA SER A 264 -0.13 -7.26 23.39
C SER A 264 1.26 -7.70 22.90
N TYR A 265 1.47 -7.80 21.59
CA TYR A 265 2.75 -8.23 20.99
C TYR A 265 3.73 -7.08 20.73
N LEU A 266 3.30 -5.81 20.90
CA LEU A 266 4.12 -4.66 20.53
C LEU A 266 5.44 -4.55 21.27
N LYS A 267 5.51 -4.99 22.55
CA LYS A 267 6.71 -4.86 23.38
C LYS A 267 7.82 -5.84 22.95
N ASP A 268 7.46 -7.10 22.75
CA ASP A 268 8.40 -8.14 22.29
C ASP A 268 8.76 -7.98 20.81
N THR A 269 7.81 -7.47 20.02
CA THR A 269 7.99 -7.18 18.60
C THR A 269 8.99 -6.05 18.36
N ILE A 270 9.00 -5.01 19.24
CA ILE A 270 9.96 -3.91 19.12
C ILE A 270 11.41 -4.38 19.28
N LEU A 271 11.68 -5.25 20.26
CA LEU A 271 13.03 -5.81 20.49
C LEU A 271 13.49 -6.64 19.27
N ARG A 272 12.61 -7.50 18.75
CA ARG A 272 12.89 -8.29 17.53
C ARG A 272 13.12 -7.41 16.30
N TYR A 273 12.41 -6.28 16.17
CA TYR A 273 12.64 -5.32 15.09
C TYR A 273 14.02 -4.68 15.18
N ASP A 274 14.53 -4.45 16.38
CA ASP A 274 15.87 -3.89 16.56
C ASP A 274 16.96 -4.89 16.17
N GLU A 275 16.82 -6.15 16.55
CA GLU A 275 17.74 -7.23 16.14
C GLU A 275 17.78 -7.37 14.62
N ALA A 276 16.62 -7.41 13.97
CA ALA A 276 16.54 -7.44 12.53
C ALA A 276 17.16 -6.19 11.85
N ARG A 277 16.96 -5.00 12.44
CA ARG A 277 17.59 -3.76 11.94
C ARG A 277 19.11 -3.75 12.16
N LYS A 278 19.59 -4.41 13.22
CA LYS A 278 21.02 -4.58 13.43
C LYS A 278 21.64 -5.43 12.31
N ALA A 279 20.99 -6.54 11.92
CA ALA A 279 21.42 -7.35 10.79
C ALA A 279 21.46 -6.55 9.47
N VAL A 280 20.47 -5.68 9.22
CA VAL A 280 20.52 -4.76 8.07
C VAL A 280 21.68 -3.77 8.18
N SER A 281 21.98 -3.28 9.37
CA SER A 281 23.14 -2.42 9.62
C SER A 281 24.45 -3.15 9.30
N ASP A 282 24.61 -4.38 9.76
CA ASP A 282 25.80 -5.19 9.53
C ASP A 282 26.00 -5.48 8.03
N PHE A 283 24.92 -5.73 7.28
CA PHE A 283 24.99 -5.84 5.82
C PHE A 283 25.47 -4.53 5.17
N VAL A 284 24.90 -3.39 5.55
CA VAL A 284 25.28 -2.08 4.98
C VAL A 284 26.71 -1.68 5.33
N LEU A 285 27.23 -2.16 6.47
CA LEU A 285 28.64 -1.98 6.88
C LEU A 285 29.59 -3.02 6.26
N GLY A 286 29.08 -3.95 5.47
CA GLY A 286 29.89 -5.01 4.85
C GLY A 286 30.39 -6.08 5.83
N LYS A 287 29.77 -6.21 7.00
CA LYS A 287 30.11 -7.22 8.00
C LYS A 287 29.47 -8.58 7.71
N THR A 288 28.45 -8.61 6.86
CA THR A 288 27.74 -9.84 6.47
C THR A 288 27.22 -9.71 5.03
N ASP A 289 27.08 -10.85 4.33
CA ASP A 289 26.51 -10.92 2.98
C ASP A 289 25.21 -11.74 3.01
N ILE A 290 24.23 -11.39 2.17
CA ILE A 290 22.95 -12.11 2.08
C ILE A 290 23.17 -13.58 1.68
N ASN A 291 24.11 -13.85 0.79
CA ASN A 291 24.39 -15.22 0.36
C ASN A 291 24.97 -16.05 1.49
N GLU A 292 25.83 -15.49 2.34
CA GLU A 292 26.35 -16.15 3.54
C GLU A 292 25.23 -16.43 4.55
N LEU A 293 24.31 -15.47 4.76
CA LEU A 293 23.16 -15.63 5.64
C LEU A 293 22.20 -16.72 5.14
N ILE A 294 21.94 -16.77 3.84
CA ILE A 294 21.11 -17.83 3.23
C ILE A 294 21.77 -19.18 3.41
N THR A 295 23.07 -19.29 3.15
CA THR A 295 23.81 -20.56 3.27
C THR A 295 23.90 -21.03 4.72
N SER A 296 24.17 -20.12 5.65
CA SER A 296 24.31 -20.44 7.07
C SER A 296 23.01 -20.90 7.74
N LYS A 297 21.86 -20.44 7.25
CA LYS A 297 20.53 -20.74 7.82
C LYS A 297 19.76 -21.83 7.05
N GLN A 298 20.32 -22.43 6.01
CA GLN A 298 19.68 -23.48 5.17
C GLN A 298 18.29 -23.08 4.60
N VAL A 299 18.05 -21.80 4.38
CA VAL A 299 16.79 -21.32 3.81
C VAL A 299 16.90 -21.31 2.30
N SER A 300 16.20 -22.23 1.63
CA SER A 300 16.09 -22.21 0.17
C SER A 300 15.05 -21.18 -0.30
N ASN A 301 15.26 -20.58 -1.48
CA ASN A 301 14.27 -19.69 -2.10
C ASN A 301 12.92 -20.38 -2.31
N ASN A 302 12.90 -21.72 -2.46
CA ASN A 302 11.68 -22.51 -2.60
C ASN A 302 10.88 -22.57 -1.28
N GLU A 303 11.54 -22.68 -0.13
CA GLU A 303 10.85 -22.69 1.18
C GLU A 303 10.18 -21.35 1.45
N ILE A 304 10.85 -20.24 1.14
CA ILE A 304 10.26 -18.90 1.25
C ILE A 304 9.05 -18.75 0.33
N TYR A 305 9.14 -19.26 -0.90
CA TYR A 305 8.05 -19.23 -1.86
C TYR A 305 6.84 -20.06 -1.40
N GLU A 306 7.06 -21.29 -0.93
CA GLU A 306 5.98 -22.17 -0.44
C GLU A 306 5.32 -21.60 0.82
N LEU A 307 6.10 -21.02 1.75
CA LEU A 307 5.56 -20.36 2.94
C LEU A 307 4.67 -19.15 2.58
N CYS A 308 5.12 -18.33 1.64
CA CYS A 308 4.34 -17.21 1.14
C CYS A 308 3.04 -17.67 0.48
N LYS A 309 3.09 -18.79 -0.25
CA LYS A 309 1.93 -19.40 -0.91
C LYS A 309 0.92 -19.94 0.09
N GLU A 310 1.35 -20.69 1.10
CA GLU A 310 0.49 -21.19 2.18
C GLU A 310 -0.18 -20.06 2.97
N MET A 311 0.54 -18.97 3.25
CA MET A 311 -0.03 -17.79 3.91
C MET A 311 -1.09 -17.13 3.05
N PHE A 312 -0.90 -17.09 1.73
CA PHE A 312 -1.87 -16.52 0.80
C PHE A 312 -3.15 -17.37 0.72
N GLU A 313 -3.01 -18.69 0.70
CA GLU A 313 -4.13 -19.64 0.69
C GLU A 313 -4.94 -19.59 1.98
N LYS A 314 -4.30 -19.45 3.15
CA LYS A 314 -4.97 -19.28 4.46
C LYS A 314 -5.69 -17.92 4.63
N GLN A 315 -5.40 -16.92 3.80
CA GLN A 315 -6.09 -15.62 3.82
C GLN A 315 -7.32 -15.59 2.91
N VAL A 316 -7.45 -16.56 1.99
CA VAL A 316 -8.54 -16.65 1.00
C VAL A 316 -9.62 -17.67 1.44
N ALA A 317 -9.32 -18.52 2.43
CA ALA A 317 -10.25 -19.45 3.07
C ALA A 317 -10.88 -18.83 4.32
#